data_b154c5c69e2098f6ddd2aa0106937294
#
_entry.id   b154c5c69e2098f6ddd2aa0106937294
#
_cell.length_a   1.000
_cell.length_b   1.000
_cell.length_c   1.000
_cell.angle_alpha   90.00
_cell.angle_beta   90.00
_cell.angle_gamma   90.00
#
_symmetry.space_group_name_H-M   'P 1'
#
loop_
_entity.id
_entity.type
_entity.pdbx_description
1 polymer ?
#
loop_
_entity_poly.entity_id
_entity_poly.type
_entity_poly.pdbx_seq_one_letter_code
_entity_poly.pdbx_strand_id
1 'polypeptide(L)' 'MDKLLSEKQVTEIVGFKRTKLYQMIKNGDFPSPKKYGRANRWFESDIIDWLKKEKEELHKDDGLFTEIGKFFDDLLS' A
#
# COMPACT_ATOMS: atom_id res chain seq x y z
N MET A 1 -10.31 -13.48 9.92
CA MET A 1 -10.18 -14.18 8.63
C MET A 1 -9.61 -13.25 7.58
N ASP A 2 -8.72 -13.76 6.76
CA ASP A 2 -8.09 -12.96 5.74
C ASP A 2 -9.05 -12.77 4.55
N LYS A 3 -9.22 -11.55 4.15
CA LYS A 3 -10.11 -11.18 3.06
C LYS A 3 -9.32 -11.09 1.76
N LEU A 4 -9.93 -11.50 0.66
CA LEU A 4 -9.33 -11.35 -0.67
C LEU A 4 -9.81 -10.03 -1.29
N LEU A 5 -8.84 -9.27 -1.79
CA LEU A 5 -9.10 -7.97 -2.41
C LEU A 5 -8.91 -8.06 -3.92
N SER A 6 -9.79 -7.42 -4.67
CA SER A 6 -9.66 -7.31 -6.12
C SER A 6 -8.62 -6.22 -6.48
N GLU A 7 -8.19 -6.22 -7.73
CA GLU A 7 -7.32 -5.19 -8.26
C GLU A 7 -7.90 -3.79 -8.05
N LYS A 8 -9.18 -3.62 -8.30
CA LYS A 8 -9.86 -2.35 -8.10
C LYS A 8 -9.81 -1.91 -6.65
N GLN A 9 -10.08 -2.82 -5.72
CA GLN A 9 -10.03 -2.53 -4.30
C GLN A 9 -8.62 -2.15 -3.85
N VAL A 10 -7.61 -2.88 -4.34
CA VAL A 10 -6.22 -2.60 -4.00
C VAL A 10 -5.81 -1.23 -4.51
N THR A 11 -6.12 -0.89 -5.76
CA THR A 11 -5.77 0.42 -6.31
C THR A 11 -6.46 1.56 -5.57
N GLU A 12 -7.68 1.35 -5.10
CA GLU A 12 -8.38 2.34 -4.28
C GLU A 12 -7.70 2.53 -2.91
N ILE A 13 -7.26 1.44 -2.30
CA ILE A 13 -6.62 1.48 -0.98
C ILE A 13 -5.26 2.18 -1.05
N VAL A 14 -4.44 1.82 -2.04
CA VAL A 14 -3.07 2.35 -2.14
C VAL A 14 -2.99 3.69 -2.88
N GLY A 15 -4.02 4.05 -3.61
CA GLY A 15 -4.14 5.36 -4.24
C GLY A 15 -3.39 5.54 -5.56
N PHE A 16 -2.83 4.50 -6.15
CA PHE A 16 -2.25 4.60 -7.48
C PHE A 16 -2.95 3.67 -8.47
N LYS A 17 -2.73 3.97 -9.75
CA LYS A 17 -3.40 3.27 -10.83
C LYS A 17 -2.75 1.93 -11.14
N ARG A 18 -3.45 1.14 -11.94
CA ARG A 18 -3.05 -0.20 -12.34
C ARG A 18 -1.63 -0.26 -12.91
N THR A 19 -1.28 0.65 -13.79
CA THR A 19 0.05 0.65 -14.43
C THR A 19 1.16 0.71 -13.40
N LYS A 20 1.06 1.64 -12.45
CA LYS A 20 2.04 1.77 -11.39
C LYS A 20 2.06 0.55 -10.47
N LEU A 21 0.89 0.02 -10.15
CA LEU A 21 0.76 -1.17 -9.32
C LEU A 21 1.55 -2.33 -9.90
N TYR A 22 1.36 -2.63 -11.18
CA TYR A 22 2.04 -3.75 -11.81
C TYR A 22 3.53 -3.50 -12.04
N GLN A 23 3.94 -2.26 -12.23
CA GLN A 23 5.36 -1.91 -12.25
C GLN A 23 6.03 -2.22 -10.90
N MET A 24 5.38 -1.88 -9.81
CA MET A 24 5.89 -2.14 -8.47
C MET A 24 5.96 -3.63 -8.16
N ILE A 25 4.96 -4.39 -8.61
CA ILE A 25 4.96 -5.86 -8.47
C ILE A 25 6.14 -6.45 -9.23
N LYS A 26 6.36 -6.00 -10.45
CA LYS A 26 7.47 -6.47 -11.29
C LYS A 26 8.82 -6.16 -10.66
N ASN A 27 8.95 -5.01 -10.02
CA ASN A 27 10.19 -4.59 -9.37
C ASN A 27 10.40 -5.21 -7.99
N GLY A 28 9.40 -5.93 -7.48
CA GLY A 28 9.46 -6.52 -6.14
C GLY A 28 9.10 -5.56 -5.00
N ASP A 29 8.54 -4.40 -5.33
CA ASP A 29 8.20 -3.36 -4.35
C ASP A 29 6.78 -3.47 -3.82
N PHE A 30 6.02 -4.43 -4.32
CA PHE A 30 4.62 -4.63 -3.93
C PHE A 30 4.30 -6.12 -3.91
N PRO A 31 3.43 -6.58 -3.00
CA PRO A 31 3.07 -8.00 -2.93
C PRO A 31 2.45 -8.51 -4.23
N SER A 32 2.87 -9.70 -4.65
CA SER A 32 2.33 -10.32 -5.85
C SER A 32 0.94 -10.89 -5.58
N PRO A 33 0.03 -10.78 -6.54
CA PRO A 33 -1.31 -11.35 -6.37
C PRO A 33 -1.32 -12.86 -6.46
N LYS A 34 -2.36 -13.46 -5.89
CA LYS A 34 -2.69 -14.86 -6.11
C LYS A 34 -3.69 -14.95 -7.25
N LYS A 35 -3.54 -15.97 -8.09
CA LYS A 35 -4.47 -16.19 -9.18
C LYS A 35 -5.57 -17.15 -8.76
N TYR A 36 -6.81 -16.69 -8.91
CA TYR A 36 -7.99 -17.51 -8.74
C TYR A 36 -8.74 -17.54 -10.08
N GLY A 37 -8.50 -18.59 -10.86
CA GLY A 37 -8.97 -18.63 -12.24
C GLY A 37 -8.29 -17.56 -13.07
N ARG A 38 -9.07 -16.60 -13.60
CA ARG A 38 -8.55 -15.47 -14.38
C ARG A 38 -8.39 -14.20 -13.57
N ALA A 39 -8.77 -14.24 -12.30
CA ALA A 39 -8.78 -13.06 -11.46
C ALA A 39 -7.53 -13.01 -10.57
N ASN A 40 -6.94 -11.85 -10.46
CA ASN A 40 -5.87 -11.58 -9.50
C ASN A 40 -6.51 -11.11 -8.20
N ARG A 41 -6.04 -11.69 -7.09
CA ARG A 41 -6.52 -11.32 -5.75
C ARG A 41 -5.34 -11.18 -4.80
N TRP A 42 -5.46 -10.26 -3.87
CA TRP A 42 -4.46 -10.05 -2.83
C TRP A 42 -5.10 -10.34 -1.48
N PHE A 43 -4.36 -10.94 -0.58
CA PHE A 43 -4.82 -11.05 0.80
C PHE A 43 -4.76 -9.68 1.47
N GLU A 44 -5.81 -9.33 2.20
CA GLU A 44 -5.87 -8.06 2.91
C GLU A 44 -4.68 -7.88 3.84
N SER A 45 -4.28 -8.94 4.53
CA SER A 45 -3.12 -8.91 5.44
C SER A 45 -1.83 -8.51 4.72
N ASP A 46 -1.62 -8.97 3.49
CA ASP A 46 -0.44 -8.61 2.71
C ASP A 46 -0.42 -7.12 2.39
N ILE A 47 -1.57 -6.57 2.06
CA ILE A 47 -1.70 -5.14 1.76
C ILE A 47 -1.50 -4.31 3.02
N ILE A 48 -2.06 -4.74 4.13
CA ILE A 48 -1.89 -4.07 5.42
C ILE A 48 -0.42 -4.08 5.84
N ASP A 49 0.26 -5.21 5.71
CA ASP A 49 1.68 -5.34 6.04
C ASP A 49 2.54 -4.43 5.16
N TRP A 50 2.23 -4.36 3.87
CA TRP A 50 2.94 -3.47 2.94
C TRP A 50 2.75 -2.01 3.35
N LEU A 51 1.53 -1.62 3.67
CA LEU A 51 1.24 -0.25 4.12
C LEU A 51 1.97 0.10 5.42
N LYS A 52 2.05 -0.84 6.35
CA LYS A 52 2.80 -0.65 7.60
C LYS A 52 4.28 -0.45 7.35
N LYS A 53 4.87 -1.24 6.45
CA LYS A 53 6.28 -1.10 6.08
C LYS A 53 6.57 0.26 5.45
N GLU A 54 5.72 0.70 4.56
CA GLU A 54 5.87 2.00 3.93
C GLU A 54 5.81 3.11 4.97
N LYS A 55 4.88 3.02 5.90
CA LYS A 55 4.74 3.98 6.98
C LYS A 55 5.97 3.99 7.89
N GLU A 56 6.52 2.84 8.23
CA GLU A 56 7.72 2.72 9.05
C GLU A 56 8.95 3.28 8.36
N GLU A 57 9.13 3.01 7.07
CA GLU A 57 10.23 3.54 6.28
C GLU A 57 10.17 5.07 6.21
N LEU A 58 8.98 5.62 6.06
CA LEU A 58 8.78 7.05 6.06
C LEU A 58 9.10 7.67 7.44
N HIS A 59 8.87 6.94 8.52
CA HIS A 59 9.20 7.39 9.87
C HIS A 59 10.69 7.37 10.18
N LYS A 60 11.49 6.66 9.42
CA LYS A 60 12.94 6.61 9.61
C LYS A 60 13.66 7.85 9.14
N ASP A 61 13.06 8.63 8.25
CA ASP A 61 13.60 9.92 7.80
C ASP A 61 13.17 11.03 8.76
N ASP A 62 13.85 11.09 9.89
CA ASP A 62 13.40 11.80 11.09
C ASP A 62 13.12 13.28 10.92
N GLY A 63 13.94 13.99 10.20
CA GLY A 63 13.82 15.45 10.14
C GLY A 63 12.65 15.94 9.31
N LEU A 64 12.55 15.43 8.10
CA LEU A 64 11.51 15.82 7.14
C LEU A 64 10.13 15.32 7.56
N PHE A 65 10.08 14.15 8.14
CA PHE A 65 8.81 13.50 8.43
C PHE A 65 8.12 14.09 9.65
N THR A 66 8.89 14.59 10.61
CA THR A 66 8.32 15.22 11.80
C THR A 66 7.56 16.50 11.43
N GLU A 67 8.07 17.28 10.48
CA GLU A 67 7.39 18.48 10.00
C GLU A 67 6.13 18.16 9.24
N ILE A 68 6.17 17.13 8.39
CA ILE A 68 5.00 16.68 7.64
C ILE A 68 3.94 16.11 8.59
N GLY A 69 4.36 15.38 9.62
CA GLY A 69 3.46 14.85 10.63
C GLY A 69 2.68 15.94 11.35
N LYS A 70 3.36 17.02 11.73
CA LYS A 70 2.72 18.17 12.34
C LYS A 70 1.72 18.84 11.40
N PHE A 71 2.06 18.91 10.13
CA PHE A 71 1.20 19.50 9.12
C PHE A 71 -0.11 18.70 8.97
N PHE A 72 -0.01 17.39 8.97
CA PHE A 72 -1.17 16.51 8.90
C PHE A 72 -2.02 16.57 10.17
N ASP A 73 -1.39 16.65 11.32
CA ASP A 73 -2.09 16.79 12.59
C ASP A 73 -2.92 18.08 12.63
N ASP A 74 -2.35 19.16 12.13
CA ASP A 74 -3.05 20.44 12.04
C ASP A 74 -4.27 20.38 11.10
N LEU A 75 -4.14 19.61 10.02
CA LEU A 75 -5.22 19.44 9.06
C LEU A 75 -6.34 18.54 9.58
N LEU A 76 -6.00 17.59 10.45
CA LEU A 76 -6.93 16.61 10.98
C LEU A 76 -7.59 17.03 12.30
N SER A 77 -7.05 18.01 12.96
CA SER A 77 -7.57 18.47 14.26
C SER A 77 -8.62 19.58 14.15
#